data_b1056fea25322fab22e5686ecb186837
#
_entry.id   b1056fea25322fab22e5686ecb186837
#
_cell.length_a   1.000
_cell.length_b   1.000
_cell.length_c   1.000
_cell.angle_alpha   90.00
_cell.angle_beta   90.00
_cell.angle_gamma   90.00
#
_symmetry.space_group_name_H-M   'P 1'
#
loop_
_entity.id
_entity.type
_entity.pdbx_description
1 polymer ?
#
loop_
_entity_poly.entity_id
_entity_poly.type
_entity_poly.pdbx_seq_one_letter_code
_entity_poly.pdbx_strand_id
1 'polypeptide(L)'
;LDSINISFEHQNLNLATAIIEYVIVEANSNVKNELKNIIESSADDYQRYFKQKVKIFEKQIENLMEQNKKKRLKEIQFLKDQAKIARLLNIADNPAQSITFDTAKSDTVTPIATTIGYQYYLRGYKAIEKELELLSEKILDPLFLQNDKIFELQNGLSSFQVINFAEDLDYYFDKLPSNNGNNFKSADYDLSSIEITDQRMSLRNILAFSVLIWLALSFLYICSKLIYKKIYK
;
A
#
# COMPACT_ATOMS: atom_id res chain seq x y z
N LEU A 1 -26.35 10.86 6.70
CA LEU A 1 -25.70 10.58 7.99
C LEU A 1 -26.71 9.85 8.84
N ASP A 2 -26.43 8.60 9.18
CA ASP A 2 -27.29 7.80 10.04
C ASP A 2 -27.18 8.36 11.47
N SER A 3 -28.31 8.70 12.06
CA SER A 3 -28.36 9.13 13.46
C SER A 3 -28.52 7.92 14.36
N ILE A 4 -27.71 7.85 15.42
CA ILE A 4 -27.81 6.82 16.46
C ILE A 4 -28.49 7.45 17.64
N ASN A 5 -29.63 6.89 18.05
CA ASN A 5 -30.33 7.31 19.25
C ASN A 5 -29.89 6.45 20.44
N ILE A 6 -29.39 7.09 21.49
CA ILE A 6 -29.04 6.44 22.74
C ILE A 6 -30.12 6.77 23.76
N SER A 7 -30.82 5.75 24.30
CA SER A 7 -31.81 5.90 25.37
C SER A 7 -31.30 5.31 26.70
N PHE A 8 -31.53 6.02 27.78
CA PHE A 8 -31.17 5.58 29.10
C PHE A 8 -32.27 5.90 30.11
N GLU A 9 -32.74 4.91 30.84
CA GLU A 9 -33.76 5.10 31.85
C GLU A 9 -33.14 5.22 33.25
N HIS A 10 -33.41 6.32 33.93
CA HIS A 10 -33.00 6.51 35.34
C HIS A 10 -33.95 7.45 36.07
N GLN A 11 -34.17 7.17 37.35
CA GLN A 11 -35.08 7.97 38.21
C GLN A 11 -34.53 9.37 38.53
N ASN A 12 -33.23 9.53 38.53
CA ASN A 12 -32.57 10.82 38.80
C ASN A 12 -31.99 11.38 37.48
N LEU A 13 -32.57 12.47 37.02
CA LEU A 13 -32.21 13.13 35.77
C LEU A 13 -30.75 13.57 35.74
N ASN A 14 -30.25 14.21 36.80
CA ASN A 14 -28.90 14.72 36.86
C ASN A 14 -27.88 13.55 36.75
N LEU A 15 -28.19 12.41 37.35
CA LEU A 15 -27.34 11.23 37.25
C LEU A 15 -27.42 10.60 35.87
N ALA A 16 -28.60 10.58 35.24
CA ALA A 16 -28.76 10.10 33.85
C ALA A 16 -27.94 10.92 32.88
N THR A 17 -27.99 12.25 32.97
CA THR A 17 -27.20 13.14 32.13
C THR A 17 -25.68 12.94 32.33
N ALA A 18 -25.24 12.84 33.59
CA ALA A 18 -23.83 12.61 33.92
C ALA A 18 -23.32 11.25 33.37
N ILE A 19 -24.15 10.22 33.40
CA ILE A 19 -23.81 8.89 32.84
C ILE A 19 -23.70 8.98 31.33
N ILE A 20 -24.62 9.64 30.64
CA ILE A 20 -24.59 9.82 29.20
C ILE A 20 -23.31 10.58 28.79
N GLU A 21 -23.00 11.69 29.47
CA GLU A 21 -21.75 12.46 29.20
C GLU A 21 -20.52 11.59 29.41
N TYR A 22 -20.45 10.83 30.50
CA TYR A 22 -19.33 9.93 30.75
C TYR A 22 -19.18 8.87 29.67
N VAL A 23 -20.28 8.22 29.27
CA VAL A 23 -20.26 7.20 28.20
C VAL A 23 -19.80 7.80 26.86
N ILE A 24 -20.25 9.01 26.52
CA ILE A 24 -19.83 9.69 25.29
C ILE A 24 -18.32 10.03 25.33
N VAL A 25 -17.83 10.56 26.44
CA VAL A 25 -16.40 10.88 26.61
C VAL A 25 -15.56 9.62 26.51
N GLU A 26 -15.96 8.55 27.16
CA GLU A 26 -15.27 7.26 27.13
C GLU A 26 -15.30 6.65 25.73
N ALA A 27 -16.45 6.68 25.04
CA ALA A 27 -16.56 6.22 23.65
C ALA A 27 -15.66 7.01 22.70
N ASN A 28 -15.62 8.33 22.83
CA ASN A 28 -14.71 9.17 22.07
C ASN A 28 -13.23 8.82 22.30
N SER A 29 -12.85 8.58 23.57
CA SER A 29 -11.50 8.16 23.93
C SER A 29 -11.15 6.80 23.33
N ASN A 30 -12.05 5.85 23.39
CA ASN A 30 -11.84 4.52 22.83
C ASN A 30 -11.70 4.57 21.30
N VAL A 31 -12.57 5.30 20.60
CA VAL A 31 -12.49 5.49 19.14
C VAL A 31 -11.18 6.18 18.75
N LYS A 32 -10.76 7.20 19.52
CA LYS A 32 -9.47 7.87 19.30
C LYS A 32 -8.29 6.91 19.38
N ASN A 33 -8.27 6.08 20.45
CA ASN A 33 -7.20 5.12 20.66
C ASN A 33 -7.20 4.03 19.59
N GLU A 34 -8.36 3.54 19.19
CA GLU A 34 -8.49 2.54 18.12
C GLU A 34 -8.03 3.08 16.78
N LEU A 35 -8.43 4.31 16.40
CA LEU A 35 -7.94 4.98 15.21
C LEU A 35 -6.42 5.13 15.22
N LYS A 36 -5.84 5.53 16.36
CA LYS A 36 -4.39 5.64 16.52
C LYS A 36 -3.72 4.29 16.27
N ASN A 37 -4.20 3.22 16.89
CA ASN A 37 -3.64 1.87 16.71
C ASN A 37 -3.76 1.38 15.26
N ILE A 38 -4.88 1.64 14.58
CA ILE A 38 -5.08 1.29 13.17
C ILE A 38 -4.06 2.03 12.29
N ILE A 39 -3.86 3.32 12.54
CA ILE A 39 -2.95 4.13 11.74
C ILE A 39 -1.50 3.69 11.99
N GLU A 40 -1.08 3.48 13.25
CA GLU A 40 0.25 2.98 13.59
C GLU A 40 0.51 1.59 12.96
N SER A 41 -0.44 0.67 13.06
CA SER A 41 -0.34 -0.64 12.42
C SER A 41 -0.24 -0.54 10.89
N SER A 42 -1.04 0.34 10.28
CA SER A 42 -0.99 0.58 8.84
C SER A 42 0.36 1.16 8.40
N ALA A 43 0.92 2.08 9.20
CA ALA A 43 2.22 2.66 8.98
C ALA A 43 3.33 1.60 8.99
N ASP A 44 3.31 0.72 9.97
CA ASP A 44 4.26 -0.39 10.09
C ASP A 44 4.16 -1.35 8.89
N ASP A 45 2.96 -1.65 8.44
CA ASP A 45 2.74 -2.51 7.28
C ASP A 45 3.26 -1.86 5.99
N TYR A 46 3.02 -0.56 5.79
CA TYR A 46 3.59 0.20 4.69
C TYR A 46 5.11 0.21 4.74
N GLN A 47 5.72 0.46 5.91
CA GLN A 47 7.16 0.45 6.06
C GLN A 47 7.77 -0.91 5.72
N ARG A 48 7.16 -2.02 6.15
CA ARG A 48 7.56 -3.38 5.78
C ARG A 48 7.46 -3.62 4.28
N TYR A 49 6.35 -3.17 3.67
CA TYR A 49 6.15 -3.26 2.23
C TYR A 49 7.26 -2.53 1.46
N PHE A 50 7.58 -1.28 1.84
CA PHE A 50 8.65 -0.51 1.21
C PHE A 50 10.01 -1.19 1.35
N LYS A 51 10.37 -1.64 2.55
CA LYS A 51 11.63 -2.39 2.78
C LYS A 51 11.72 -3.64 1.89
N GLN A 52 10.63 -4.37 1.72
CA GLN A 52 10.59 -5.52 0.83
C GLN A 52 10.77 -5.10 -0.65
N LYS A 53 10.11 -4.04 -1.11
CA LYS A 53 10.25 -3.51 -2.48
C LYS A 53 11.68 -3.08 -2.77
N VAL A 54 12.31 -2.31 -1.88
CA VAL A 54 13.72 -1.92 -1.99
C VAL A 54 14.60 -3.16 -2.18
N LYS A 55 14.46 -4.15 -1.32
CA LYS A 55 15.24 -5.41 -1.40
C LYS A 55 15.01 -6.17 -2.71
N ILE A 56 13.78 -6.14 -3.24
CA ILE A 56 13.48 -6.77 -4.53
C ILE A 56 14.19 -6.02 -5.66
N PHE A 57 14.14 -4.68 -5.69
CA PHE A 57 14.82 -3.89 -6.71
C PHE A 57 16.34 -4.06 -6.67
N GLU A 58 16.95 -4.01 -5.48
CA GLU A 58 18.39 -4.25 -5.31
C GLU A 58 18.79 -5.62 -5.90
N LYS A 59 18.04 -6.67 -5.57
CA LYS A 59 18.28 -8.01 -6.11
C LYS A 59 18.07 -8.11 -7.62
N GLN A 60 17.09 -7.39 -8.18
CA GLN A 60 16.88 -7.33 -9.63
C GLN A 60 18.03 -6.62 -10.33
N ILE A 61 18.51 -5.51 -9.79
CA ILE A 61 19.68 -4.77 -10.30
C ILE A 61 20.92 -5.68 -10.29
N GLU A 62 21.20 -6.31 -9.16
CA GLU A 62 22.33 -7.25 -9.03
C GLU A 62 22.28 -8.37 -10.08
N ASN A 63 21.12 -9.02 -10.22
CA ASN A 63 20.94 -10.09 -11.21
C ASN A 63 21.13 -9.60 -12.65
N LEU A 64 20.64 -8.42 -12.99
CA LEU A 64 20.81 -7.84 -14.32
C LEU A 64 22.29 -7.48 -14.59
N MET A 65 22.96 -6.91 -13.61
CA MET A 65 24.41 -6.61 -13.70
C MET A 65 25.22 -7.89 -13.89
N GLU A 66 24.91 -8.96 -13.16
CA GLU A 66 25.57 -10.26 -13.34
C GLU A 66 25.31 -10.87 -14.73
N GLN A 67 24.07 -10.79 -15.21
CA GLN A 67 23.73 -11.25 -16.57
C GLN A 67 24.47 -10.45 -17.63
N ASN A 68 24.55 -9.12 -17.51
CA ASN A 68 25.29 -8.28 -18.42
C ASN A 68 26.79 -8.61 -18.39
N LYS A 69 27.35 -8.80 -17.19
CA LYS A 69 28.75 -9.24 -17.03
C LYS A 69 29.01 -10.57 -17.73
N LYS A 70 28.13 -11.57 -17.53
CA LYS A 70 28.24 -12.87 -18.23
C LYS A 70 28.15 -12.74 -19.75
N LYS A 71 27.27 -11.86 -20.24
CA LYS A 71 27.15 -11.57 -21.68
C LYS A 71 28.45 -10.97 -22.24
N ARG A 72 29.00 -9.98 -21.53
CA ARG A 72 30.29 -9.34 -21.94
C ARG A 72 31.48 -10.31 -21.88
N LEU A 73 31.53 -11.18 -20.90
CA LEU A 73 32.56 -12.22 -20.84
C LEU A 73 32.48 -13.19 -22.04
N LYS A 74 31.28 -13.55 -22.47
CA LYS A 74 31.09 -14.36 -23.70
C LYS A 74 31.55 -13.60 -24.93
N GLU A 75 31.30 -12.30 -25.04
CA GLU A 75 31.74 -11.45 -26.14
C GLU A 75 33.26 -11.34 -26.17
N ILE A 76 33.91 -11.14 -25.02
CA ILE A 76 35.37 -11.16 -24.92
C ILE A 76 35.95 -12.51 -25.37
N GLN A 77 35.34 -13.62 -24.94
CA GLN A 77 35.80 -14.95 -25.37
C GLN A 77 35.63 -15.13 -26.88
N PHE A 78 34.49 -14.71 -27.44
CA PHE A 78 34.27 -14.71 -28.88
C PHE A 78 35.34 -13.90 -29.64
N LEU A 79 35.64 -12.67 -29.20
CA LEU A 79 36.68 -11.84 -29.80
C LEU A 79 38.06 -12.47 -29.74
N LYS A 80 38.42 -13.12 -28.61
CA LYS A 80 39.67 -13.89 -28.49
C LYS A 80 39.77 -14.99 -29.53
N ASP A 81 38.69 -15.73 -29.73
CA ASP A 81 38.65 -16.84 -30.70
C ASP A 81 38.74 -16.30 -32.13
N GLN A 82 38.05 -15.19 -32.45
CA GLN A 82 38.15 -14.52 -33.75
C GLN A 82 39.55 -13.95 -34.03
N ALA A 83 40.19 -13.31 -33.06
CA ALA A 83 41.55 -12.83 -33.16
C ALA A 83 42.53 -13.98 -33.45
N LYS A 84 42.36 -15.13 -32.77
CA LYS A 84 43.16 -16.33 -32.99
C LYS A 84 43.01 -16.89 -34.42
N ILE A 85 41.77 -16.94 -34.91
CA ILE A 85 41.48 -17.37 -36.30
C ILE A 85 42.15 -16.40 -37.27
N ALA A 86 41.97 -15.08 -37.08
CA ALA A 86 42.59 -14.06 -37.97
C ALA A 86 44.12 -14.17 -37.99
N ARG A 87 44.76 -14.44 -36.84
CA ARG A 87 46.21 -14.70 -36.75
C ARG A 87 46.63 -15.95 -37.50
N LEU A 88 45.90 -17.05 -37.34
CA LEU A 88 46.18 -18.30 -38.05
C LEU A 88 46.07 -18.16 -39.56
N LEU A 89 45.14 -17.32 -40.03
CA LEU A 89 44.96 -16.99 -41.46
C LEU A 89 45.87 -15.84 -41.91
N ASN A 90 46.73 -15.31 -41.05
CA ASN A 90 47.62 -14.18 -41.32
C ASN A 90 46.91 -12.89 -41.79
N ILE A 91 45.69 -12.67 -41.34
CA ILE A 91 44.90 -11.48 -41.65
C ILE A 91 45.20 -10.40 -40.60
N ALA A 92 46.14 -9.51 -40.89
CA ALA A 92 46.57 -8.46 -39.97
C ALA A 92 45.57 -7.30 -39.92
N ASP A 93 45.09 -6.86 -41.05
CA ASP A 93 44.22 -5.72 -41.27
C ASP A 93 43.03 -6.12 -42.16
N ASN A 94 41.99 -5.31 -42.21
CA ASN A 94 40.79 -5.63 -43.00
C ASN A 94 41.12 -5.59 -44.51
N PRO A 95 41.09 -6.72 -45.24
CA PRO A 95 41.42 -6.74 -46.66
C PRO A 95 40.40 -5.94 -47.50
N ALA A 96 39.18 -5.70 -47.02
CA ALA A 96 38.19 -4.90 -47.75
C ALA A 96 38.55 -3.40 -47.76
N GLN A 97 39.33 -2.89 -46.82
CA GLN A 97 39.79 -1.50 -46.81
C GLN A 97 40.87 -1.23 -47.87
N SER A 98 41.68 -2.24 -48.22
CA SER A 98 42.68 -2.11 -49.30
C SER A 98 42.07 -2.17 -50.68
N ILE A 99 40.89 -2.73 -50.86
CA ILE A 99 40.20 -2.86 -52.15
C ILE A 99 39.43 -1.58 -52.53
N THR A 100 39.03 -0.76 -51.56
CA THR A 100 38.21 0.44 -51.82
C THR A 100 39.00 1.63 -52.34
N PHE A 101 40.33 1.64 -52.26
CA PHE A 101 41.14 2.75 -52.79
C PHE A 101 41.52 2.62 -54.24
N ASP A 102 41.53 1.41 -54.87
CA ASP A 102 41.90 1.19 -56.25
C ASP A 102 40.74 1.09 -57.25
N THR A 103 39.46 1.02 -56.76
CA THR A 103 38.31 0.81 -57.65
C THR A 103 37.42 2.04 -57.86
N ALA A 104 37.99 3.26 -57.83
CA ALA A 104 37.25 4.48 -58.18
C ALA A 104 36.88 4.56 -59.70
N LYS A 105 36.96 3.46 -60.42
CA LYS A 105 36.66 3.38 -61.87
C LYS A 105 35.80 2.20 -62.32
N SER A 106 35.07 1.54 -61.39
CA SER A 106 34.16 0.46 -61.79
C SER A 106 32.78 0.67 -61.23
N ASP A 107 31.81 0.93 -62.06
CA ASP A 107 30.40 1.21 -61.78
C ASP A 107 29.57 0.02 -61.29
N THR A 108 30.21 -1.04 -60.81
CA THR A 108 29.55 -2.23 -60.27
C THR A 108 30.16 -2.67 -58.92
N VAL A 109 30.07 -1.80 -57.90
CA VAL A 109 30.34 -2.22 -56.54
C VAL A 109 29.03 -2.65 -55.91
N THR A 110 28.68 -3.90 -56.07
CA THR A 110 27.74 -4.57 -55.15
C THR A 110 28.32 -4.48 -53.74
N PRO A 111 27.61 -3.91 -52.78
CA PRO A 111 28.13 -3.85 -51.42
C PRO A 111 28.21 -5.28 -50.82
N ILE A 112 29.42 -5.84 -50.82
CA ILE A 112 29.77 -7.10 -50.14
C ILE A 112 29.54 -6.99 -48.63
N ALA A 113 29.16 -5.80 -48.13
CA ALA A 113 29.00 -5.49 -46.72
C ALA A 113 27.82 -6.20 -46.01
N THR A 114 26.85 -6.76 -46.75
CA THR A 114 25.64 -7.32 -46.15
C THR A 114 25.70 -8.83 -45.83
N THR A 115 26.70 -9.54 -46.35
CA THR A 115 26.83 -11.01 -46.15
C THR A 115 27.91 -11.38 -45.12
N ILE A 116 28.62 -10.40 -44.55
CA ILE A 116 29.82 -10.60 -43.70
C ILE A 116 29.45 -10.75 -42.19
N GLY A 117 28.19 -10.93 -41.88
CA GLY A 117 27.77 -11.10 -40.44
C GLY A 117 28.37 -12.32 -39.74
N TYR A 118 29.00 -13.23 -40.47
CA TYR A 118 29.57 -14.49 -39.89
C TYR A 118 31.10 -14.58 -39.91
N GLN A 119 31.81 -13.68 -40.54
CA GLN A 119 33.28 -13.78 -40.65
C GLN A 119 33.99 -12.61 -39.98
N TYR A 120 33.79 -12.48 -38.63
CA TYR A 120 34.33 -11.39 -37.83
C TYR A 120 35.88 -11.31 -37.89
N TYR A 121 36.55 -12.47 -38.02
CA TYR A 121 38.00 -12.57 -38.17
C TYR A 121 38.54 -11.83 -39.38
N LEU A 122 37.74 -11.57 -40.42
CA LEU A 122 38.16 -10.79 -41.61
C LEU A 122 38.42 -9.31 -41.32
N ARG A 123 38.03 -8.80 -40.15
CA ARG A 123 38.38 -7.46 -39.67
C ARG A 123 39.87 -7.29 -39.40
N GLY A 124 40.62 -8.40 -39.34
CA GLY A 124 42.02 -8.44 -39.00
C GLY A 124 42.28 -8.49 -37.49
N TYR A 125 43.33 -9.23 -37.09
CA TYR A 125 43.60 -9.44 -35.66
C TYR A 125 43.94 -8.16 -34.93
N LYS A 126 44.59 -7.17 -35.54
CA LYS A 126 44.93 -5.90 -34.89
C LYS A 126 43.71 -5.13 -34.44
N ALA A 127 42.64 -5.04 -35.25
CA ALA A 127 41.42 -4.36 -34.91
C ALA A 127 40.65 -5.10 -33.81
N ILE A 128 40.59 -6.45 -33.92
CA ILE A 128 39.89 -7.28 -32.94
C ILE A 128 40.59 -7.25 -31.56
N GLU A 129 41.91 -7.27 -31.54
CA GLU A 129 42.68 -7.19 -30.30
C GLU A 129 42.55 -5.83 -29.63
N LYS A 130 42.46 -4.75 -30.38
CA LYS A 130 42.20 -3.43 -29.79
C LYS A 130 40.79 -3.32 -29.19
N GLU A 131 39.79 -3.89 -29.88
CA GLU A 131 38.44 -3.99 -29.32
C GLU A 131 38.40 -4.86 -28.05
N LEU A 132 39.11 -5.98 -28.06
CA LEU A 132 39.26 -6.85 -26.90
C LEU A 132 39.89 -6.13 -25.68
N GLU A 133 40.97 -5.37 -25.94
CA GLU A 133 41.63 -4.56 -24.91
C GLU A 133 40.62 -3.59 -24.25
N LEU A 134 39.92 -2.81 -25.09
CA LEU A 134 38.92 -1.84 -24.64
C LEU A 134 37.76 -2.47 -23.86
N LEU A 135 37.26 -3.62 -24.31
CA LEU A 135 36.18 -4.34 -23.59
C LEU A 135 36.69 -4.94 -22.29
N SER A 136 37.92 -5.44 -22.23
CA SER A 136 38.53 -6.03 -21.04
C SER A 136 38.80 -4.99 -19.96
N GLU A 137 39.19 -3.77 -20.34
CA GLU A 137 39.36 -2.66 -19.38
C GLU A 137 38.01 -2.22 -18.79
N LYS A 138 36.97 -2.15 -19.62
CA LYS A 138 35.67 -1.63 -19.21
C LYS A 138 34.80 -2.63 -18.44
N ILE A 139 35.10 -3.93 -18.49
CA ILE A 139 34.21 -4.94 -17.86
C ILE A 139 34.11 -4.79 -16.34
N LEU A 140 35.08 -4.14 -15.69
CA LEU A 140 35.08 -3.86 -14.25
C LEU A 140 34.35 -2.55 -13.91
N ASP A 141 34.02 -1.74 -14.91
CA ASP A 141 33.29 -0.49 -14.70
C ASP A 141 31.78 -0.79 -14.52
N PRO A 142 31.21 -0.49 -13.34
CA PRO A 142 29.78 -0.67 -13.10
C PRO A 142 28.91 0.09 -14.11
N LEU A 143 29.35 1.27 -14.57
CA LEU A 143 28.60 2.08 -15.54
C LEU A 143 28.52 1.37 -16.91
N PHE A 144 29.56 0.65 -17.30
CA PHE A 144 29.56 -0.13 -18.53
C PHE A 144 28.60 -1.34 -18.52
N LEU A 145 28.28 -1.83 -17.34
CA LEU A 145 27.33 -2.92 -17.14
C LEU A 145 25.88 -2.43 -17.04
N GLN A 146 25.67 -1.11 -16.95
CA GLN A 146 24.33 -0.53 -16.91
C GLN A 146 23.65 -0.61 -18.28
N ASN A 147 22.35 -0.80 -18.23
CA ASN A 147 21.45 -0.67 -19.37
C ASN A 147 20.21 0.13 -18.92
N ASP A 148 19.36 0.50 -19.87
CA ASP A 148 18.15 1.29 -19.61
C ASP A 148 17.29 0.71 -18.49
N LYS A 149 17.18 -0.62 -18.46
CA LYS A 149 16.40 -1.32 -17.42
C LYS A 149 17.00 -1.21 -16.02
N ILE A 150 18.34 -1.25 -15.90
CA ILE A 150 19.02 -1.03 -14.62
C ILE A 150 18.82 0.42 -14.18
N PHE A 151 18.93 1.37 -15.11
CA PHE A 151 18.70 2.78 -14.84
C PHE A 151 17.26 3.05 -14.37
N GLU A 152 16.25 2.47 -15.01
CA GLU A 152 14.85 2.55 -14.56
C GLU A 152 14.66 2.01 -13.16
N LEU A 153 15.26 0.86 -12.84
CA LEU A 153 15.18 0.27 -11.50
C LEU A 153 15.89 1.14 -10.44
N GLN A 154 17.03 1.75 -10.78
CA GLN A 154 17.75 2.66 -9.88
C GLN A 154 16.94 3.93 -9.62
N ASN A 155 16.29 4.50 -10.64
CA ASN A 155 15.40 5.63 -10.47
C ASN A 155 14.18 5.27 -9.60
N GLY A 156 13.61 4.08 -9.82
CA GLY A 156 12.57 3.54 -8.95
C GLY A 156 13.05 3.40 -7.51
N LEU A 157 14.23 2.83 -7.30
CA LEU A 157 14.83 2.68 -5.97
C LEU A 157 15.03 4.04 -5.28
N SER A 158 15.58 5.02 -6.00
CA SER A 158 15.80 6.37 -5.48
C SER A 158 14.50 7.05 -5.05
N SER A 159 13.42 6.86 -5.80
CA SER A 159 12.10 7.41 -5.42
C SER A 159 11.57 6.84 -4.11
N PHE A 160 11.87 5.58 -3.81
CA PHE A 160 11.51 4.96 -2.54
C PHE A 160 12.40 5.40 -1.36
N GLN A 161 13.66 5.72 -1.61
CA GLN A 161 14.60 6.15 -0.57
C GLN A 161 14.36 7.59 -0.09
N VAL A 162 13.76 8.44 -0.95
CA VAL A 162 13.44 9.84 -0.61
C VAL A 162 12.20 9.94 0.30
N ILE A 163 11.33 8.93 0.30
CA ILE A 163 10.14 8.92 1.15
C ILE A 163 10.53 8.50 2.56
N ASN A 164 10.79 9.47 3.43
CA ASN A 164 10.95 9.22 4.88
C ASN A 164 9.57 9.10 5.52
N PHE A 165 8.90 7.99 5.20
CA PHE A 165 7.50 7.74 5.54
C PHE A 165 7.21 7.85 7.04
N ALA A 166 8.20 7.59 7.89
CA ALA A 166 8.06 7.71 9.34
C ALA A 166 7.97 9.17 9.80
N GLU A 167 8.82 10.06 9.27
CA GLU A 167 8.77 11.50 9.60
C GLU A 167 7.52 12.17 9.01
N ASP A 168 7.13 11.78 7.80
CA ASP A 168 5.91 12.28 7.16
C ASP A 168 4.66 11.83 7.92
N LEU A 169 4.61 10.61 8.43
CA LEU A 169 3.51 10.11 9.24
C LEU A 169 3.39 10.85 10.57
N ASP A 170 4.48 11.04 11.30
CA ASP A 170 4.47 11.80 12.55
C ASP A 170 3.96 13.23 12.31
N TYR A 171 4.38 13.87 11.22
CA TYR A 171 3.89 15.19 10.84
C TYR A 171 2.38 15.20 10.53
N TYR A 172 1.88 14.20 9.81
CA TYR A 172 0.46 14.09 9.53
C TYR A 172 -0.33 13.68 10.76
N PHE A 173 0.23 12.82 11.62
CA PHE A 173 -0.37 12.45 12.90
C PHE A 173 -0.59 13.63 13.82
N ASP A 174 0.40 14.50 13.93
CA ASP A 174 0.28 15.70 14.77
C ASP A 174 -0.79 16.68 14.27
N LYS A 175 -1.10 16.64 12.97
CA LYS A 175 -2.15 17.46 12.34
C LYS A 175 -3.54 16.82 12.36
N LEU A 176 -3.65 15.53 12.64
CA LEU A 176 -4.97 14.91 12.72
C LEU A 176 -5.79 15.51 13.87
N PRO A 177 -7.09 15.79 13.64
CA PRO A 177 -7.98 16.26 14.70
C PRO A 177 -7.99 15.35 15.93
N SER A 178 -7.69 14.05 15.73
CA SER A 178 -7.58 13.05 16.81
C SER A 178 -6.43 13.32 17.77
N ASN A 179 -5.37 14.02 17.35
CA ASN A 179 -4.20 14.30 18.18
C ASN A 179 -4.26 15.65 18.87
N ASN A 180 -5.08 16.59 18.36
CA ASN A 180 -5.30 17.91 18.95
C ASN A 180 -6.18 17.85 20.20
N GLY A 181 -5.76 17.05 21.21
CA GLY A 181 -6.18 17.06 22.60
C GLY A 181 -7.71 17.00 22.82
N ASN A 182 -8.32 18.14 23.04
CA ASN A 182 -9.71 18.22 23.53
C ASN A 182 -10.79 18.39 22.45
N ASN A 183 -10.40 18.48 21.16
CA ASN A 183 -11.34 18.80 20.08
C ASN A 183 -11.74 17.60 19.21
N PHE A 184 -11.21 16.39 19.50
CA PHE A 184 -11.65 15.21 18.77
C PHE A 184 -13.06 14.80 19.21
N LYS A 185 -13.98 14.81 18.27
CA LYS A 185 -15.32 14.27 18.44
C LYS A 185 -15.51 13.15 17.40
N SER A 186 -15.71 11.94 17.85
CA SER A 186 -16.03 10.80 16.97
C SER A 186 -17.42 10.92 16.38
N ALA A 187 -18.31 11.65 17.06
CA ALA A 187 -19.63 12.00 16.60
C ALA A 187 -19.99 13.40 17.08
N ASP A 188 -20.81 14.10 16.33
CA ASP A 188 -21.43 15.34 16.79
C ASP A 188 -22.66 14.99 17.60
N TYR A 189 -22.72 15.45 18.85
CA TYR A 189 -23.84 15.21 19.74
C TYR A 189 -24.26 16.50 20.40
N ASP A 190 -25.56 16.66 20.56
CA ASP A 190 -26.19 17.79 21.22
C ASP A 190 -26.92 17.33 22.47
N LEU A 191 -26.34 17.65 23.63
CA LEU A 191 -26.96 17.33 24.92
C LEU A 191 -28.25 18.13 25.16
N SER A 192 -28.47 19.24 24.43
CA SER A 192 -29.73 19.99 24.54
C SER A 192 -30.90 19.29 23.86
N SER A 193 -30.62 18.32 22.99
CA SER A 193 -31.65 17.49 22.31
C SER A 193 -32.10 16.27 23.12
N ILE A 194 -31.67 16.15 24.36
CA ILE A 194 -32.12 15.05 25.23
C ILE A 194 -33.60 15.21 25.52
N GLU A 195 -34.42 14.39 24.89
CA GLU A 195 -35.84 14.28 25.27
C GLU A 195 -36.03 13.47 26.52
N ILE A 196 -36.51 14.13 27.57
CA ILE A 196 -36.84 13.49 28.85
C ILE A 196 -38.29 13.07 28.79
N THR A 197 -38.54 11.82 28.49
CA THR A 197 -39.88 11.24 28.59
C THR A 197 -40.09 10.70 30.02
N ASP A 198 -40.90 11.40 30.79
CA ASP A 198 -41.35 10.88 32.10
C ASP A 198 -42.37 9.76 31.83
N GLN A 199 -41.91 8.51 31.85
CA GLN A 199 -42.78 7.33 31.73
C GLN A 199 -43.55 7.02 33.02
N ARG A 200 -43.52 7.90 34.05
CA ARG A 200 -44.34 7.68 35.20
C ARG A 200 -45.81 7.63 34.80
N MET A 201 -46.44 6.51 35.03
CA MET A 201 -47.87 6.45 34.89
C MET A 201 -48.52 7.64 35.60
N SER A 202 -49.24 8.47 34.87
CA SER A 202 -49.84 9.65 35.48
C SER A 202 -50.69 9.19 36.67
N LEU A 203 -50.65 9.92 37.78
CA LEU A 203 -51.46 9.65 38.97
C LEU A 203 -52.92 9.35 38.59
N ARG A 204 -53.40 9.98 37.54
CA ARG A 204 -54.73 9.76 36.96
C ARG A 204 -54.91 8.34 36.40
N ASN A 205 -53.92 7.75 35.77
CA ASN A 205 -53.99 6.36 35.29
C ASN A 205 -53.91 5.36 36.44
N ILE A 206 -53.06 5.61 37.43
CA ILE A 206 -52.99 4.77 38.64
C ILE A 206 -54.30 4.77 39.39
N LEU A 207 -54.95 5.94 39.56
CA LEU A 207 -56.26 6.08 40.13
C LEU A 207 -57.37 5.37 39.32
N ALA A 208 -57.29 5.52 37.96
CA ALA A 208 -58.24 4.84 37.09
C ALA A 208 -58.14 3.31 37.18
N PHE A 209 -56.91 2.75 37.23
CA PHE A 209 -56.69 1.32 37.41
C PHE A 209 -57.13 0.85 38.79
N SER A 210 -56.92 1.61 39.86
CA SER A 210 -57.35 1.25 41.20
C SER A 210 -58.86 1.21 41.30
N VAL A 211 -59.56 2.17 40.69
CA VAL A 211 -61.06 2.18 40.62
C VAL A 211 -61.58 0.99 39.84
N LEU A 212 -60.98 0.64 38.70
CA LEU A 212 -61.36 -0.53 37.92
C LEU A 212 -61.19 -1.84 38.69
N ILE A 213 -60.09 -1.99 39.41
CA ILE A 213 -59.85 -3.17 40.27
C ILE A 213 -60.92 -3.25 41.36
N TRP A 214 -61.22 -2.12 41.97
CA TRP A 214 -62.24 -2.08 43.04
C TRP A 214 -63.63 -2.44 42.54
N LEU A 215 -64.06 -1.95 41.37
CA LEU A 215 -65.29 -2.32 40.69
C LEU A 215 -65.37 -3.80 40.32
N ALA A 216 -64.21 -4.38 39.81
CA ALA A 216 -64.18 -5.81 39.50
C ALA A 216 -64.34 -6.69 40.78
N LEU A 217 -63.67 -6.31 41.86
CA LEU A 217 -63.83 -7.02 43.15
C LEU A 217 -65.21 -6.91 43.73
N SER A 218 -65.83 -5.73 43.60
CA SER A 218 -67.24 -5.51 44.05
C SER A 218 -68.19 -6.35 43.24
N PHE A 219 -67.98 -6.45 41.90
CA PHE A 219 -68.83 -7.29 41.03
C PHE A 219 -68.68 -8.77 41.38
N LEU A 220 -67.45 -9.26 41.60
CA LEU A 220 -67.18 -10.64 42.04
C LEU A 220 -67.87 -10.95 43.39
N TYR A 221 -67.84 -10.00 44.33
CA TYR A 221 -68.50 -10.15 45.61
C TYR A 221 -70.04 -10.29 45.47
N ILE A 222 -70.67 -9.45 44.63
CA ILE A 222 -72.12 -9.52 44.33
C ILE A 222 -72.47 -10.85 43.62
N CYS A 223 -71.71 -11.28 42.69
CA CYS A 223 -71.89 -12.55 41.99
C CYS A 223 -71.79 -13.73 42.93
N SER A 224 -70.76 -13.75 43.81
CA SER A 224 -70.60 -14.81 44.79
C SER A 224 -71.76 -14.88 45.79
N LYS A 225 -72.27 -13.74 46.24
CA LYS A 225 -73.42 -13.65 47.11
C LYS A 225 -74.74 -14.14 46.47
N LEU A 226 -74.93 -13.85 45.17
CA LEU A 226 -76.06 -14.33 44.39
C LEU A 226 -76.00 -15.85 44.20
N ILE A 227 -74.86 -16.41 43.92
CA ILE A 227 -74.60 -17.84 43.74
C ILE A 227 -74.85 -18.56 45.09
N TYR A 228 -74.36 -18.03 46.20
CA TYR A 228 -74.56 -18.58 47.52
C TYR A 228 -76.03 -18.62 47.88
N LYS A 229 -76.75 -17.52 47.58
CA LYS A 229 -78.21 -17.47 47.88
C LYS A 229 -79.03 -18.45 47.01
N LYS A 230 -78.53 -18.84 45.79
CA LYS A 230 -79.17 -19.78 44.90
C LYS A 230 -78.91 -21.24 45.27
N ILE A 231 -77.77 -21.53 45.88
CA ILE A 231 -77.41 -22.90 46.29
C ILE A 231 -77.98 -23.29 47.64
N TYR A 232 -78.23 -22.33 48.55
CA TYR A 232 -78.69 -22.58 49.89
C TYR A 232 -80.17 -22.18 50.10
N LYS A 233 -80.94 -22.12 49.05
CA LYS A 233 -82.40 -22.03 49.10
C LYS A 233 -82.97 -23.34 48.52
#